data_3e07aa35c7bd11476bd2b9eeca217a9d
#
_entry.id   3e07aa35c7bd11476bd2b9eeca217a9d
#
_cell.length_a   1.000
_cell.length_b   1.000
_cell.length_c   1.000
_cell.angle_alpha   90.00
_cell.angle_beta   90.00
_cell.angle_gamma   90.00
#
_symmetry.space_group_name_H-M   'P 1'
#
loop_
_entity.id
_entity.type
_entity.pdbx_description
1 polymer ?
#
loop_
_entity_poly.entity_id
_entity_poly.type
_entity_poly.pdbx_seq_one_letter_code
_entity_poly.pdbx_strand_id
1 'polypeptide(L)'
;MILPGMGRAQQGRDPNWEKPTDVRIRLTFNDLVLIAALYDSPSARDLASMLPLSLKIEDYGSSEKIVRLPRKLIEDGSGPFGNERPGDLCYFKPWGNLALFYDDYRWDGLIRLGRFDGGYEALRVRGEYPVHIKRI
;
A
#
# COMPACT_ATOMS: atom_id res chain seq x y z
N MET A 1 6.56 28.05 23.49
CA MET A 1 5.18 27.57 23.67
C MET A 1 4.72 26.80 22.43
N ILE A 2 4.16 25.64 22.64
CA ILE A 2 3.65 24.83 21.54
C ILE A 2 2.26 25.32 21.19
N LEU A 3 2.03 25.54 19.90
CA LEU A 3 0.68 25.89 19.44
C LEU A 3 -0.17 24.62 19.41
N PRO A 4 -1.26 24.56 20.18
CA PRO A 4 -2.05 23.33 20.28
C PRO A 4 -2.58 22.84 18.92
N GLY A 5 -2.95 23.76 18.05
CA GLY A 5 -3.45 23.38 16.73
C GLY A 5 -2.40 22.71 15.87
N MET A 6 -1.15 23.16 15.92
CA MET A 6 -0.08 22.56 15.14
C MET A 6 0.26 21.16 15.63
N GLY A 7 0.38 20.98 16.95
CA GLY A 7 0.65 19.66 17.48
C GLY A 7 -0.45 18.67 17.11
N ARG A 8 -1.68 19.11 17.19
CA ARG A 8 -2.83 18.27 16.87
C ARG A 8 -2.88 17.89 15.39
N ALA A 9 -2.53 18.82 14.50
CA ALA A 9 -2.56 18.56 13.07
C ALA A 9 -1.55 17.48 12.64
N GLN A 10 -0.50 17.25 13.43
CA GLN A 10 0.54 16.30 13.09
C GLN A 10 0.49 15.01 13.91
N GLN A 11 -0.46 14.89 14.83
CA GLN A 11 -0.51 13.74 15.74
C GLN A 11 -0.82 12.42 15.05
N GLY A 12 -1.54 12.43 13.94
CA GLY A 12 -1.91 11.20 13.24
C GLY A 12 -0.82 10.65 12.34
N ARG A 13 0.26 11.38 12.11
CA ARG A 13 1.30 10.99 11.17
C ARG A 13 2.67 11.37 11.64
N ASP A 14 3.57 10.38 11.64
CA ASP A 14 5.00 10.62 11.76
C ASP A 14 5.51 11.00 10.37
N PRO A 15 6.29 12.09 10.22
CA PRO A 15 6.86 12.45 8.91
C PRO A 15 7.67 11.34 8.25
N ASN A 16 8.19 10.39 9.03
CA ASN A 16 8.97 9.27 8.50
C ASN A 16 8.09 8.15 7.92
N TRP A 17 6.80 8.15 8.18
CA TRP A 17 5.93 7.05 7.74
C TRP A 17 5.73 6.99 6.23
N GLU A 18 6.12 8.01 5.49
CA GLU A 18 6.15 7.98 4.03
C GLU A 18 7.57 8.06 3.49
N LYS A 19 8.56 7.81 4.32
CA LYS A 19 9.94 7.75 3.91
C LYS A 19 10.27 6.34 3.42
N PRO A 20 10.80 6.20 2.21
CA PRO A 20 11.20 4.88 1.71
C PRO A 20 12.25 4.25 2.61
N THR A 21 12.16 2.94 2.75
CA THR A 21 13.13 2.13 3.49
C THR A 21 13.86 1.20 2.52
N ASP A 22 14.77 0.40 3.06
CA ASP A 22 15.43 -0.67 2.29
C ASP A 22 14.57 -1.92 2.18
N VAL A 23 13.39 -1.92 2.79
CA VAL A 23 12.50 -3.07 2.72
C VAL A 23 11.83 -3.09 1.35
N ARG A 24 12.12 -4.15 0.60
CA ARG A 24 11.53 -4.37 -0.73
C ARG A 24 10.67 -5.63 -0.69
N ILE A 25 9.55 -5.54 -1.34
CA ILE A 25 8.68 -6.71 -1.54
C ILE A 25 8.49 -6.95 -3.02
N ARG A 26 8.28 -8.20 -3.37
CA ARG A 26 8.05 -8.61 -4.75
C ARG A 26 6.68 -9.25 -4.85
N LEU A 27 5.89 -8.76 -5.80
CA LEU A 27 4.60 -9.35 -6.16
C LEU A 27 4.74 -10.01 -7.52
N THR A 28 4.32 -11.27 -7.60
CA THR A 28 4.37 -12.04 -8.84
C THR A 28 2.97 -12.57 -9.15
N PHE A 29 2.45 -12.24 -10.31
CA PHE A 29 1.17 -12.76 -10.80
C PHE A 29 1.16 -12.73 -12.33
N ASN A 30 0.54 -13.72 -12.95
CA ASN A 30 0.37 -13.78 -14.43
C ASN A 30 1.69 -13.52 -15.16
N ASP A 31 2.79 -14.13 -14.69
CA ASP A 31 4.15 -13.97 -15.23
C ASP A 31 4.69 -12.55 -15.15
N LEU A 32 4.05 -11.68 -14.39
CA LEU A 32 4.49 -10.31 -14.17
C LEU A 32 5.17 -10.21 -12.80
N VAL A 33 6.18 -9.36 -12.72
CA VAL A 33 6.92 -9.12 -11.48
C VAL A 33 6.91 -7.63 -11.18
N LEU A 34 6.45 -7.29 -9.98
CA LEU A 34 6.46 -5.91 -9.49
C LEU A 34 7.23 -5.84 -8.18
N ILE A 35 8.05 -4.82 -8.05
CA ILE A 35 8.83 -4.57 -6.83
C ILE A 35 8.34 -3.27 -6.22
N ALA A 36 8.10 -3.29 -4.91
CA ALA A 36 7.72 -2.11 -4.17
C ALA A 36 8.69 -1.86 -3.03
N ALA A 37 9.00 -0.59 -2.81
CA ALA A 37 9.69 -0.14 -1.62
C ALA A 37 8.65 0.22 -0.55
N LEU A 38 8.80 -0.32 0.64
CA LEU A 38 7.89 0.00 1.74
C LEU A 38 8.35 1.23 2.50
N TYR A 39 7.39 1.96 3.03
CA TYR A 39 7.65 3.09 3.92
C TYR A 39 7.93 2.62 5.34
N ASP A 40 8.49 3.51 6.14
CA ASP A 40 8.78 3.24 7.54
C ASP A 40 7.56 3.59 8.40
N SER A 41 6.56 2.73 8.37
CA SER A 41 5.33 2.92 9.13
C SER A 41 4.93 1.62 9.85
N PRO A 42 4.13 1.72 10.93
CA PRO A 42 3.65 0.52 11.61
C PRO A 42 2.88 -0.41 10.69
N SER A 43 2.03 0.15 9.81
CA SER A 43 1.24 -0.66 8.89
C SER A 43 2.10 -1.37 7.86
N ALA A 44 3.10 -0.69 7.30
CA ALA A 44 4.00 -1.30 6.32
C ALA A 44 4.86 -2.39 6.97
N ARG A 45 5.35 -2.16 8.19
CA ARG A 45 6.11 -3.18 8.92
C ARG A 45 5.23 -4.39 9.23
N ASP A 46 3.96 -4.16 9.56
CA ASP A 46 3.04 -5.25 9.83
C ASP A 46 2.81 -6.09 8.58
N LEU A 47 2.63 -5.46 7.42
CA LEU A 47 2.54 -6.18 6.15
C LEU A 47 3.79 -7.03 5.93
N ALA A 48 4.97 -6.45 6.08
CA ALA A 48 6.23 -7.17 5.87
C ALA A 48 6.34 -8.38 6.79
N SER A 49 5.83 -8.28 8.01
CA SER A 49 5.89 -9.37 8.99
C SER A 49 5.04 -10.58 8.60
N MET A 50 4.05 -10.39 7.73
CA MET A 50 3.15 -11.47 7.28
C MET A 50 3.72 -12.27 6.12
N LEU A 51 4.73 -11.74 5.43
CA LEU A 51 5.24 -12.35 4.22
C LEU A 51 6.08 -13.60 4.50
N PRO A 52 6.08 -14.59 3.61
CA PRO A 52 5.43 -14.60 2.29
C PRO A 52 3.94 -14.93 2.36
N LEU A 53 3.23 -14.48 1.34
CA LEU A 53 1.80 -14.72 1.21
C LEU A 53 1.48 -15.21 -0.20
N SER A 54 0.53 -16.14 -0.29
CA SER A 54 -0.05 -16.60 -1.55
C SER A 54 -1.54 -16.31 -1.49
N LEU A 55 -1.98 -15.36 -2.30
CA LEU A 55 -3.33 -14.83 -2.24
C LEU A 55 -3.89 -14.69 -3.65
N LYS A 56 -4.90 -13.87 -3.83
CA LYS A 56 -5.51 -13.57 -5.12
C LYS A 56 -5.48 -12.07 -5.35
N ILE A 57 -5.07 -11.68 -6.56
CA ILE A 57 -5.15 -10.29 -7.02
C ILE A 57 -6.31 -10.19 -8.00
N GLU A 58 -7.14 -9.15 -7.86
CA GLU A 58 -8.33 -8.99 -8.66
C GLU A 58 -8.58 -7.53 -8.99
N ASP A 59 -9.37 -7.29 -10.02
CA ASP A 59 -9.73 -5.94 -10.42
C ASP A 59 -10.70 -5.30 -9.44
N TYR A 60 -10.55 -4.00 -9.26
CA TYR A 60 -11.56 -3.18 -8.60
C TYR A 60 -11.64 -1.85 -9.33
N GLY A 61 -12.77 -1.60 -10.00
CA GLY A 61 -12.92 -0.39 -10.80
C GLY A 61 -11.92 -0.34 -11.96
N SER A 62 -11.49 0.86 -12.30
CA SER A 62 -10.64 1.11 -13.47
C SER A 62 -9.30 1.74 -13.13
N SER A 63 -8.96 1.87 -11.85
CA SER A 63 -7.72 2.51 -11.43
C SER A 63 -6.88 1.67 -10.50
N GLU A 64 -7.38 0.51 -10.04
CA GLU A 64 -6.68 -0.28 -9.05
C GLU A 64 -6.92 -1.77 -9.18
N LYS A 65 -5.98 -2.53 -8.63
CA LYS A 65 -6.17 -3.93 -8.28
C LYS A 65 -6.16 -4.06 -6.77
N ILE A 66 -6.87 -5.08 -6.25
CA ILE A 66 -6.91 -5.31 -4.82
C ILE A 66 -6.43 -6.73 -4.51
N VAL A 67 -5.88 -6.88 -3.29
CA VAL A 67 -5.49 -8.16 -2.72
C VAL A 67 -6.04 -8.20 -1.29
N ARG A 68 -6.96 -9.13 -1.03
CA ARG A 68 -7.53 -9.27 0.32
C ARG A 68 -6.52 -9.97 1.21
N LEU A 69 -6.25 -9.38 2.36
CA LEU A 69 -5.29 -9.93 3.31
C LEU A 69 -5.98 -10.90 4.27
N PRO A 70 -5.23 -11.86 4.84
CA PRO A 70 -5.80 -12.83 5.79
C PRO A 70 -6.21 -12.22 7.13
N ARG A 71 -5.68 -11.04 7.46
CA ARG A 71 -6.08 -10.27 8.64
C ARG A 71 -5.88 -8.80 8.39
N LYS A 72 -6.48 -7.99 9.25
CA LYS A 72 -6.28 -6.55 9.18
C LYS A 72 -4.87 -6.19 9.62
N LEU A 73 -4.34 -5.13 9.00
CA LEU A 73 -3.06 -4.55 9.42
C LEU A 73 -3.25 -3.60 10.60
N ILE A 74 -2.15 -3.36 11.29
CA ILE A 74 -2.09 -2.28 12.27
C ILE A 74 -2.36 -0.96 11.56
N GLU A 75 -3.24 -0.15 12.13
CA GLU A 75 -3.68 1.11 11.52
C GLU A 75 -3.19 2.33 12.28
N ASP A 76 -2.33 2.13 13.28
CA ASP A 76 -1.86 3.19 14.14
C ASP A 76 -1.12 4.27 13.35
N GLY A 77 -1.42 5.52 13.66
CA GLY A 77 -0.72 6.65 13.13
C GLY A 77 -1.06 7.02 11.69
N SER A 78 -1.95 6.28 11.05
CA SER A 78 -2.35 6.61 9.70
C SER A 78 -3.12 7.93 9.67
N GLY A 79 -2.94 8.66 8.61
CA GLY A 79 -3.65 9.91 8.40
C GLY A 79 -3.78 10.22 6.92
N PRO A 80 -4.57 11.24 6.59
CA PRO A 80 -4.78 11.59 5.19
C PRO A 80 -3.49 12.06 4.52
N PHE A 81 -3.40 11.84 3.23
CA PHE A 81 -2.33 12.35 2.39
C PHE A 81 -2.97 12.96 1.13
N GLY A 82 -2.25 13.84 0.45
CA GLY A 82 -2.83 14.64 -0.63
C GLY A 82 -2.05 14.57 -1.95
N ASN A 83 -1.09 13.67 -2.06
CA ASN A 83 -0.28 13.53 -3.26
C ASN A 83 -0.42 12.13 -3.87
N GLU A 84 -1.65 11.69 -4.00
CA GLU A 84 -1.99 10.41 -4.62
C GLU A 84 -1.49 10.37 -6.05
N ARG A 85 -0.90 9.24 -6.46
CA ARG A 85 -0.40 9.06 -7.83
C ARG A 85 -0.30 7.58 -8.19
N PRO A 86 -0.31 7.28 -9.49
CA PRO A 86 -0.09 5.90 -9.94
C PRO A 86 1.22 5.34 -9.41
N GLY A 87 1.21 4.07 -9.08
CA GLY A 87 2.34 3.40 -8.47
C GLY A 87 2.29 3.33 -6.97
N ASP A 88 1.30 3.96 -6.34
CA ASP A 88 1.11 3.85 -4.90
C ASP A 88 0.59 2.47 -4.51
N LEU A 89 1.18 1.91 -3.45
CA LEU A 89 0.70 0.70 -2.80
C LEU A 89 0.06 1.11 -1.49
N CYS A 90 -1.24 0.86 -1.36
CA CYS A 90 -2.03 1.29 -0.23
C CYS A 90 -2.75 0.12 0.44
N TYR A 91 -3.30 0.39 1.60
CA TYR A 91 -4.17 -0.51 2.36
C TYR A 91 -5.49 0.21 2.61
N PHE A 92 -6.59 -0.44 2.24
CA PHE A 92 -7.93 0.13 2.44
C PHE A 92 -8.48 -0.39 3.77
N LYS A 93 -8.58 0.50 4.75
CA LYS A 93 -8.95 0.15 6.12
C LYS A 93 -10.32 -0.53 6.24
N PRO A 94 -11.37 -0.03 5.58
CA PRO A 94 -12.70 -0.60 5.79
C PRO A 94 -12.81 -2.08 5.41
N TRP A 95 -12.07 -2.52 4.37
CA TRP A 95 -12.16 -3.90 3.89
C TRP A 95 -10.94 -4.75 4.21
N GLY A 96 -9.85 -4.15 4.65
CA GLY A 96 -8.65 -4.90 4.99
C GLY A 96 -7.91 -5.46 3.78
N ASN A 97 -7.94 -4.78 2.65
CA ASN A 97 -7.25 -5.22 1.44
C ASN A 97 -6.13 -4.27 1.04
N LEU A 98 -5.15 -4.81 0.32
CA LEU A 98 -4.20 -3.97 -0.39
C LEU A 98 -4.91 -3.35 -1.60
N ALA A 99 -4.52 -2.14 -1.94
CA ALA A 99 -4.96 -1.42 -3.14
C ALA A 99 -3.72 -0.99 -3.90
N LEU A 100 -3.59 -1.48 -5.14
CA LEU A 100 -2.45 -1.24 -6.01
C LEU A 100 -2.92 -0.35 -7.14
N PHE A 101 -2.49 0.89 -7.12
CA PHE A 101 -3.01 1.90 -8.05
C PHE A 101 -2.13 2.01 -9.29
N TYR A 102 -2.75 1.95 -10.46
CA TYR A 102 -2.07 2.12 -11.75
C TYR A 102 -2.59 3.33 -12.52
N ASP A 103 -3.52 4.08 -11.93
CA ASP A 103 -4.06 5.30 -12.51
C ASP A 103 -4.36 6.28 -11.38
N ASP A 104 -4.79 7.48 -11.73
CA ASP A 104 -5.14 8.50 -10.74
C ASP A 104 -6.27 8.01 -9.84
N TYR A 105 -6.17 8.37 -8.57
CA TYR A 105 -7.15 7.97 -7.59
C TYR A 105 -7.24 8.99 -6.46
N ARG A 106 -8.34 8.93 -5.74
CA ARG A 106 -8.52 9.68 -4.50
C ARG A 106 -9.63 9.01 -3.71
N TRP A 107 -9.25 8.28 -2.66
CA TRP A 107 -10.18 7.58 -1.78
C TRP A 107 -9.89 7.91 -0.33
N ASP A 108 -10.96 8.01 0.48
CA ASP A 108 -10.81 8.05 1.92
C ASP A 108 -10.54 6.64 2.46
N GLY A 109 -9.95 6.57 3.65
CA GLY A 109 -9.75 5.29 4.33
C GLY A 109 -8.50 4.52 3.90
N LEU A 110 -7.58 5.17 3.20
CA LEU A 110 -6.35 4.53 2.75
C LEU A 110 -5.18 4.83 3.68
N ILE A 111 -4.31 3.84 3.84
CA ILE A 111 -2.97 4.01 4.40
C ILE A 111 -1.99 3.72 3.26
N ARG A 112 -1.10 4.66 2.98
CA ARG A 112 -0.08 4.44 1.96
C ARG A 112 1.08 3.65 2.57
N LEU A 113 1.35 2.48 2.02
CA LEU A 113 2.35 1.54 2.53
C LEU A 113 3.69 1.66 1.84
N GLY A 114 3.69 2.12 0.60
CA GLY A 114 4.90 2.21 -0.20
C GLY A 114 4.60 2.55 -1.65
N ARG A 115 5.60 2.32 -2.51
CA ARG A 115 5.47 2.61 -3.94
C ARG A 115 6.17 1.54 -4.76
N PHE A 116 5.60 1.27 -5.92
CA PHE A 116 6.26 0.42 -6.91
C PHE A 116 7.44 1.17 -7.54
N ASP A 117 8.51 0.43 -7.82
CA ASP A 117 9.73 0.96 -8.45
C ASP A 117 9.55 1.22 -9.94
N GLY A 118 8.34 1.13 -10.44
CA GLY A 118 7.99 1.21 -11.84
C GLY A 118 7.24 -0.05 -12.23
N GLY A 119 6.91 -0.17 -13.52
CA GLY A 119 6.24 -1.37 -14.03
C GLY A 119 4.78 -1.51 -13.62
N TYR A 120 4.23 -0.58 -12.89
CA TYR A 120 2.84 -0.68 -12.42
C TYR A 120 1.83 -0.63 -13.56
N GLU A 121 2.24 -0.24 -14.76
CA GLU A 121 1.37 -0.34 -15.94
C GLU A 121 0.92 -1.78 -16.20
N ALA A 122 1.71 -2.76 -15.78
CA ALA A 122 1.35 -4.17 -15.90
C ALA A 122 0.10 -4.52 -15.09
N LEU A 123 -0.26 -3.71 -14.09
CA LEU A 123 -1.48 -3.91 -13.31
C LEU A 123 -2.75 -3.71 -14.13
N ARG A 124 -2.65 -3.12 -15.32
CA ARG A 124 -3.81 -2.89 -16.20
C ARG A 124 -4.38 -4.16 -16.78
N VAL A 125 -3.66 -5.28 -16.74
CA VAL A 125 -4.18 -6.56 -17.23
C VAL A 125 -5.43 -6.95 -16.44
N ARG A 126 -6.53 -7.22 -17.15
CA ARG A 126 -7.82 -7.52 -16.50
C ARG A 126 -7.86 -8.98 -16.08
N GLY A 127 -8.57 -9.23 -14.97
CA GLY A 127 -8.81 -10.57 -14.49
C GLY A 127 -8.38 -10.80 -13.05
N GLU A 128 -8.58 -12.03 -12.60
CA GLU A 128 -8.16 -12.49 -11.28
C GLU A 128 -7.04 -13.50 -11.47
N TYR A 129 -6.02 -13.39 -10.62
CA TYR A 129 -4.84 -14.24 -10.71
C TYR A 129 -4.35 -14.63 -9.34
N PRO A 130 -3.74 -15.81 -9.17
CA PRO A 130 -2.93 -16.06 -7.98
C PRO A 130 -1.81 -15.03 -7.91
N VAL A 131 -1.52 -14.54 -6.71
CA VAL A 131 -0.42 -13.62 -6.47
C VAL A 131 0.44 -14.13 -5.33
N HIS A 132 1.75 -14.06 -5.53
CA HIS A 132 2.73 -14.35 -4.49
C HIS A 132 3.40 -13.05 -4.09
N ILE A 133 3.47 -12.80 -2.79
CA ILE A 133 4.09 -11.60 -2.24
C ILE A 133 5.15 -12.05 -1.26
N LYS A 134 6.38 -11.60 -1.45
CA LYS A 134 7.46 -11.95 -0.55
C LYS A 134 8.44 -10.81 -0.38
N ARG A 135 9.11 -10.80 0.74
CA ARG A 135 10.21 -9.88 0.99
C ARG A 135 11.44 -10.35 0.23
N ILE A 136 12.17 -9.43 -0.34
CA ILE A 136 13.40 -9.71 -1.07
C ILE A 136 14.59 -8.95 -0.49
#